data_8b133a9b0c7c3159a7731ab30c6a6bd1
#
_entry.id   8b133a9b0c7c3159a7731ab30c6a6bd1
#
_cell.length_a   1.000
_cell.length_b   1.000
_cell.length_c   1.000
_cell.angle_alpha   90.00
_cell.angle_beta   90.00
_cell.angle_gamma   90.00
#
_symmetry.space_group_name_H-M   'P 1'
#
loop_
_entity.id
_entity.type
_entity.pdbx_description
1 polymer ?
#
loop_
_entity_poly.entity_id
_entity_poly.type
_entity_poly.pdbx_seq_one_letter_code
_entity_poly.pdbx_strand_id
1 'polypeptide(L)'
;LVGDSLTQRGYDSKKGWVSKLASSYVRRADVINRGYSGYNTRWVLDLMKRKPKLFVKKPTLVVVFLGANDAAVNHKREYAVPLEEYVKNMREILNLYKNVPRIVITPPPIIEKDRVQHAMETTAFDTPDRLYQHTEKYAVAAEKVAREMGVGVADAFDTFEKLGGGDLSAYFSDGLHFSEKGEEVVYALIVETIKHTYPWIASEKLSLDAPLH
;
A
#
# COMPACT_ATOMS: atom_id res chain seq x y z
N LEU A 1 4.71 -8.47 -0.67
CA LEU A 1 3.87 -7.28 -0.73
C LEU A 1 2.54 -7.65 -1.37
N VAL A 2 1.43 -7.24 -0.79
CA VAL A 2 0.05 -7.43 -1.30
C VAL A 2 -0.59 -6.05 -1.43
N GLY A 3 -1.09 -5.71 -2.62
CA GLY A 3 -1.61 -4.37 -2.83
C GLY A 3 -2.28 -4.15 -4.19
N ASP A 4 -2.51 -2.89 -4.49
CA ASP A 4 -3.08 -2.38 -5.74
C ASP A 4 -2.01 -1.76 -6.66
N SER A 5 -2.39 -0.71 -7.43
CA SER A 5 -1.48 0.02 -8.31
C SER A 5 -0.34 0.71 -7.57
N LEU A 6 -0.57 1.19 -6.33
CA LEU A 6 0.45 1.84 -5.52
C LEU A 6 1.58 0.87 -5.13
N THR A 7 1.27 -0.42 -5.05
CA THR A 7 2.26 -1.48 -4.86
C THR A 7 2.84 -1.95 -6.20
N GLN A 8 1.98 -2.21 -7.19
CA GLN A 8 2.43 -2.70 -8.50
C GLN A 8 3.45 -1.75 -9.13
N ARG A 9 3.12 -0.44 -9.21
CA ARG A 9 3.96 0.59 -9.82
C ARG A 9 5.23 0.91 -9.05
N GLY A 10 5.34 0.49 -7.80
CA GLY A 10 6.58 0.58 -7.03
C GLY A 10 7.78 -0.12 -7.66
N TYR A 11 7.57 -0.92 -8.74
CA TYR A 11 8.63 -1.51 -9.58
C TYR A 11 8.86 -0.77 -10.91
N ASP A 12 8.02 0.20 -11.28
CA ASP A 12 8.06 0.82 -12.62
C ASP A 12 9.37 1.58 -12.89
N SER A 13 10.13 1.96 -11.86
CA SER A 13 11.42 2.60 -12.00
C SER A 13 12.40 2.17 -10.89
N LYS A 14 13.70 2.46 -11.10
CA LYS A 14 14.72 2.30 -10.04
C LYS A 14 14.44 3.16 -8.81
N LYS A 15 13.59 4.17 -8.93
CA LYS A 15 13.20 5.08 -7.85
C LYS A 15 11.93 4.64 -7.14
N GLY A 16 11.22 3.63 -7.67
CA GLY A 16 10.03 3.05 -7.05
C GLY A 16 10.33 2.45 -5.67
N TRP A 17 9.42 2.60 -4.73
CA TRP A 17 9.60 2.16 -3.35
C TRP A 17 9.85 0.65 -3.22
N VAL A 18 9.19 -0.16 -4.07
CA VAL A 18 9.39 -1.62 -4.08
C VAL A 18 10.77 -1.97 -4.66
N SER A 19 11.23 -1.26 -5.71
CA SER A 19 12.58 -1.45 -6.27
C SER A 19 13.66 -1.11 -5.26
N LYS A 20 13.50 -0.02 -4.50
CA LYS A 20 14.42 0.37 -3.42
C LYS A 20 14.41 -0.64 -2.27
N LEU A 21 13.21 -1.10 -1.87
CA LEU A 21 13.09 -2.12 -0.85
C LEU A 21 13.77 -3.42 -1.28
N ALA A 22 13.54 -3.88 -2.51
CA ALA A 22 14.20 -5.06 -3.06
C ALA A 22 15.74 -4.89 -3.07
N SER A 23 16.23 -3.73 -3.47
CA SER A 23 17.67 -3.41 -3.47
C SER A 23 18.27 -3.46 -2.05
N SER A 24 17.56 -2.98 -1.02
CA SER A 24 18.06 -3.03 0.35
C SER A 24 18.09 -4.44 0.96
N TYR A 25 17.34 -5.39 0.38
CA TYR A 25 17.32 -6.80 0.80
C TYR A 25 18.08 -7.75 -0.10
N VAL A 26 18.84 -7.24 -1.07
CA VAL A 26 19.66 -8.08 -1.98
C VAL A 26 20.52 -9.05 -1.17
N ARG A 27 20.52 -10.34 -1.57
CA ARG A 27 21.19 -11.46 -0.91
C ARG A 27 20.75 -11.72 0.54
N ARG A 28 19.56 -11.26 0.93
CA ARG A 28 19.01 -11.44 2.29
C ARG A 28 17.57 -11.93 2.27
N ALA A 29 16.77 -11.44 1.33
CA ALA A 29 15.39 -11.85 1.12
C ALA A 29 14.88 -11.38 -0.25
N ASP A 30 14.02 -12.18 -0.86
CA ASP A 30 13.29 -11.78 -2.05
C ASP A 30 12.11 -10.86 -1.69
N VAL A 31 11.98 -9.74 -2.38
CA VAL A 31 10.81 -8.87 -2.29
C VAL A 31 9.84 -9.20 -3.41
N ILE A 32 8.80 -9.95 -3.08
CA ILE A 32 7.80 -10.42 -4.04
C ILE A 32 6.67 -9.40 -4.12
N ASN A 33 6.51 -8.76 -5.28
CA ASN A 33 5.42 -7.82 -5.54
C ASN A 33 4.16 -8.58 -6.00
N ARG A 34 3.07 -8.43 -5.25
CA ARG A 34 1.71 -8.88 -5.56
C ARG A 34 0.75 -7.69 -5.50
N GLY A 35 1.17 -6.57 -6.11
CA GLY A 35 0.31 -5.46 -6.43
C GLY A 35 -0.47 -5.74 -7.71
N TYR A 36 -1.77 -5.44 -7.69
CA TYR A 36 -2.68 -5.60 -8.82
C TYR A 36 -3.40 -4.27 -9.07
N SER A 37 -3.01 -3.57 -10.13
CA SER A 37 -3.58 -2.25 -10.46
C SER A 37 -5.11 -2.31 -10.55
N GLY A 38 -5.79 -1.38 -9.90
CA GLY A 38 -7.26 -1.32 -9.84
C GLY A 38 -7.92 -2.26 -8.83
N TYR A 39 -7.18 -3.19 -8.22
CA TYR A 39 -7.78 -4.13 -7.27
C TYR A 39 -8.12 -3.44 -5.94
N ASN A 40 -9.25 -3.85 -5.37
CA ASN A 40 -9.73 -3.53 -4.03
C ASN A 40 -9.59 -4.74 -3.11
N THR A 41 -9.94 -4.58 -1.84
CA THR A 41 -9.82 -5.66 -0.83
C THR A 41 -10.68 -6.87 -1.17
N ARG A 42 -11.88 -6.68 -1.76
CA ARG A 42 -12.78 -7.77 -2.18
C ARG A 42 -12.12 -8.65 -3.24
N TRP A 43 -11.55 -8.05 -4.27
CA TRP A 43 -10.93 -8.79 -5.37
C TRP A 43 -9.60 -9.44 -4.97
N VAL A 44 -8.79 -8.76 -4.14
CA VAL A 44 -7.57 -9.37 -3.61
C VAL A 44 -7.89 -10.59 -2.75
N LEU A 45 -8.85 -10.48 -1.84
CA LEU A 45 -9.26 -11.59 -0.97
C LEU A 45 -9.80 -12.78 -1.77
N ASP A 46 -10.63 -12.51 -2.79
CA ASP A 46 -11.13 -13.53 -3.70
C ASP A 46 -9.99 -14.21 -4.50
N LEU A 47 -9.05 -13.42 -5.00
CA LEU A 47 -7.86 -13.95 -5.68
C LEU A 47 -7.03 -14.84 -4.76
N MET A 48 -6.80 -14.43 -3.52
CA MET A 48 -6.07 -15.22 -2.53
C MET A 48 -6.75 -16.57 -2.24
N LYS A 49 -8.06 -16.57 -2.17
CA LYS A 49 -8.88 -17.80 -1.96
C LYS A 49 -8.84 -18.71 -3.17
N ARG A 50 -9.02 -18.18 -4.38
CA ARG A 50 -9.10 -18.98 -5.61
C ARG A 50 -7.73 -19.40 -6.17
N LYS A 51 -6.71 -18.60 -5.98
CA LYS A 51 -5.36 -18.84 -6.49
C LYS A 51 -4.27 -18.74 -5.41
N PRO A 52 -4.37 -19.53 -4.34
CA PRO A 52 -3.46 -19.41 -3.19
C PRO A 52 -1.99 -19.66 -3.55
N LYS A 53 -1.72 -20.35 -4.66
CA LYS A 53 -0.35 -20.59 -5.16
C LYS A 53 0.38 -19.33 -5.64
N LEU A 54 -0.35 -18.24 -5.92
CA LEU A 54 0.26 -16.95 -6.27
C LEU A 54 0.90 -16.28 -5.06
N PHE A 55 0.52 -16.69 -3.85
CA PHE A 55 0.95 -16.07 -2.62
C PHE A 55 1.84 -17.02 -1.82
N VAL A 56 2.94 -16.50 -1.27
CA VAL A 56 3.86 -17.29 -0.44
C VAL A 56 3.17 -17.71 0.84
N LYS A 57 3.19 -19.01 1.17
CA LYS A 57 2.50 -19.54 2.35
C LYS A 57 3.12 -19.10 3.67
N LYS A 58 4.45 -19.00 3.73
CA LYS A 58 5.20 -18.63 4.94
C LYS A 58 6.25 -17.58 4.60
N PRO A 59 5.84 -16.34 4.30
CA PRO A 59 6.80 -15.26 4.07
C PRO A 59 7.43 -14.82 5.41
N THR A 60 8.59 -14.18 5.35
CA THR A 60 9.24 -13.56 6.51
C THR A 60 8.44 -12.36 7.01
N LEU A 61 7.86 -11.60 6.10
CA LEU A 61 7.03 -10.43 6.36
C LEU A 61 5.94 -10.31 5.29
N VAL A 62 4.74 -9.90 5.67
CA VAL A 62 3.68 -9.49 4.74
C VAL A 62 3.42 -8.00 4.93
N VAL A 63 3.46 -7.25 3.83
CA VAL A 63 3.02 -5.86 3.79
C VAL A 63 1.74 -5.79 2.98
N VAL A 64 0.68 -5.22 3.55
CA VAL A 64 -0.62 -5.04 2.89
C VAL A 64 -0.83 -3.54 2.64
N PHE A 65 -1.03 -3.15 1.39
CA PHE A 65 -1.26 -1.77 0.98
C PHE A 65 -2.49 -1.72 0.07
N LEU A 66 -3.67 -1.57 0.66
CA LEU A 66 -4.98 -1.57 0.01
C LEU A 66 -5.89 -0.53 0.64
N GLY A 67 -6.89 -0.08 -0.13
CA GLY A 67 -7.91 0.85 0.33
C GLY A 67 -8.12 2.04 -0.62
N ALA A 68 -7.13 2.39 -1.43
CA ALA A 68 -7.24 3.48 -2.39
C ALA A 68 -8.35 3.22 -3.45
N ASN A 69 -8.55 1.97 -3.86
CA ASN A 69 -9.65 1.59 -4.76
C ASN A 69 -10.94 1.32 -4.00
N ASP A 70 -10.87 0.80 -2.78
CA ASP A 70 -12.05 0.62 -1.93
C ASP A 70 -12.76 1.95 -1.66
N ALA A 71 -12.00 3.05 -1.52
CA ALA A 71 -12.49 4.41 -1.34
C ALA A 71 -12.97 5.09 -2.64
N ALA A 72 -13.18 4.34 -3.74
CA ALA A 72 -13.63 4.91 -5.01
C ALA A 72 -15.04 5.49 -4.92
N VAL A 73 -15.30 6.54 -5.71
CA VAL A 73 -16.59 7.22 -5.79
C VAL A 73 -16.95 7.52 -7.25
N ASN A 74 -18.11 8.14 -7.46
CA ASN A 74 -18.57 8.66 -8.76
C ASN A 74 -18.49 7.62 -9.89
N HIS A 75 -17.81 7.92 -10.97
CA HIS A 75 -17.68 7.06 -12.15
C HIS A 75 -16.79 5.81 -11.92
N LYS A 76 -16.17 5.67 -10.75
CA LYS A 76 -15.39 4.49 -10.34
C LYS A 76 -16.05 3.67 -9.25
N ARG A 77 -17.36 3.79 -9.06
CA ARG A 77 -18.11 3.05 -8.02
C ARG A 77 -17.99 1.54 -8.10
N GLU A 78 -17.73 0.98 -9.26
CA GLU A 78 -17.51 -0.46 -9.44
C GLU A 78 -16.28 -0.98 -8.67
N TYR A 79 -15.33 -0.11 -8.37
CA TYR A 79 -14.17 -0.43 -7.52
C TYR A 79 -14.47 -0.30 -6.02
N ALA A 80 -15.49 0.49 -5.66
CA ALA A 80 -15.80 0.81 -4.27
C ALA A 80 -16.16 -0.43 -3.46
N VAL A 81 -15.68 -0.46 -2.23
CA VAL A 81 -16.05 -1.44 -1.21
C VAL A 81 -16.57 -0.67 -0.01
N PRO A 82 -17.80 -0.92 0.48
CA PRO A 82 -18.31 -0.26 1.68
C PRO A 82 -17.32 -0.39 2.86
N LEU A 83 -17.22 0.65 3.68
CA LEU A 83 -16.22 0.72 4.76
C LEU A 83 -16.28 -0.48 5.72
N GLU A 84 -17.48 -0.94 6.07
CA GLU A 84 -17.65 -2.12 6.94
C GLU A 84 -17.13 -3.41 6.27
N GLU A 85 -17.37 -3.56 4.97
CA GLU A 85 -16.85 -4.69 4.20
C GLU A 85 -15.33 -4.59 4.03
N TYR A 86 -14.79 -3.39 3.79
CA TYR A 86 -13.36 -3.14 3.77
C TYR A 86 -12.68 -3.61 5.06
N VAL A 87 -13.21 -3.20 6.21
CA VAL A 87 -12.73 -3.62 7.54
C VAL A 87 -12.74 -5.15 7.67
N LYS A 88 -13.83 -5.79 7.26
CA LYS A 88 -13.94 -7.27 7.27
C LYS A 88 -12.90 -7.91 6.36
N ASN A 89 -12.77 -7.43 5.13
CA ASN A 89 -11.82 -7.96 4.16
C ASN A 89 -10.38 -7.79 4.62
N MET A 90 -10.01 -6.63 5.17
CA MET A 90 -8.68 -6.40 5.73
C MET A 90 -8.36 -7.38 6.85
N ARG A 91 -9.32 -7.62 7.76
CA ARG A 91 -9.14 -8.64 8.83
C ARG A 91 -8.94 -10.04 8.25
N GLU A 92 -9.71 -10.43 7.23
CA GLU A 92 -9.56 -11.74 6.60
C GLU A 92 -8.20 -11.87 5.90
N ILE A 93 -7.77 -10.86 5.12
CA ILE A 93 -6.45 -10.85 4.46
C ILE A 93 -5.34 -11.01 5.49
N LEU A 94 -5.38 -10.23 6.57
CA LEU A 94 -4.38 -10.29 7.63
C LEU A 94 -4.40 -11.63 8.36
N ASN A 95 -5.57 -12.24 8.57
CA ASN A 95 -5.70 -13.55 9.21
C ASN A 95 -5.11 -14.70 8.39
N LEU A 96 -5.07 -14.60 7.06
CA LEU A 96 -4.38 -15.59 6.22
C LEU A 96 -2.89 -15.70 6.57
N TYR A 97 -2.32 -14.66 7.19
CA TYR A 97 -0.92 -14.57 7.60
C TYR A 97 -0.73 -14.37 9.11
N LYS A 98 -1.68 -14.84 9.94
CA LYS A 98 -1.68 -14.59 11.40
C LYS A 98 -0.41 -15.03 12.13
N ASN A 99 0.34 -15.97 11.57
CA ASN A 99 1.52 -16.56 12.20
C ASN A 99 2.85 -15.97 11.68
N VAL A 100 2.81 -14.88 10.94
CA VAL A 100 4.00 -14.19 10.45
C VAL A 100 3.90 -12.68 10.74
N PRO A 101 5.01 -11.96 10.81
CA PRO A 101 5.05 -10.50 10.88
C PRO A 101 4.23 -9.86 9.76
N ARG A 102 3.46 -8.84 10.09
CA ARG A 102 2.58 -8.14 9.15
C ARG A 102 2.66 -6.64 9.36
N ILE A 103 2.61 -5.89 8.26
CA ILE A 103 2.50 -4.43 8.27
C ILE A 103 1.34 -4.04 7.36
N VAL A 104 0.56 -3.07 7.78
CA VAL A 104 -0.41 -2.37 6.93
C VAL A 104 0.15 -1.00 6.60
N ILE A 105 0.16 -0.65 5.31
CA ILE A 105 0.33 0.74 4.87
C ILE A 105 -1.07 1.31 4.69
N THR A 106 -1.38 2.43 5.33
CA THR A 106 -2.69 3.10 5.18
C THR A 106 -2.81 3.70 3.78
N PRO A 107 -4.02 3.76 3.17
CA PRO A 107 -4.22 4.54 1.94
C PRO A 107 -3.69 5.97 2.12
N PRO A 108 -2.93 6.51 1.15
CA PRO A 108 -2.41 7.87 1.25
C PRO A 108 -3.53 8.89 1.01
N PRO A 109 -3.34 10.16 1.40
CA PRO A 109 -4.24 11.23 0.99
C PRO A 109 -4.24 11.38 -0.53
N ILE A 110 -5.22 12.08 -1.06
CA ILE A 110 -5.36 12.32 -2.50
C ILE A 110 -5.50 13.81 -2.79
N ILE A 111 -5.24 14.21 -4.03
CA ILE A 111 -5.43 15.58 -4.50
C ILE A 111 -6.65 15.60 -5.42
N GLU A 112 -7.80 16.02 -4.90
CA GLU A 112 -9.08 15.98 -5.62
C GLU A 112 -9.04 16.74 -6.95
N LYS A 113 -8.44 17.94 -6.99
CA LYS A 113 -8.31 18.73 -8.21
C LYS A 113 -7.54 17.97 -9.31
N ASP A 114 -6.49 17.25 -8.94
CA ASP A 114 -5.68 16.48 -9.89
C ASP A 114 -6.46 15.23 -10.35
N ARG A 115 -7.31 14.65 -9.47
CA ARG A 115 -8.22 13.56 -9.84
C ARG A 115 -9.31 14.01 -10.80
N VAL A 116 -9.82 15.24 -10.66
CA VAL A 116 -10.72 15.85 -11.65
C VAL A 116 -10.01 16.00 -12.98
N GLN A 117 -8.81 16.59 -12.98
CA GLN A 117 -8.00 16.78 -14.19
C GLN A 117 -7.73 15.44 -14.89
N HIS A 118 -7.29 14.44 -14.14
CA HIS A 118 -7.05 13.10 -14.67
C HIS A 118 -8.33 12.47 -15.26
N ALA A 119 -9.49 12.65 -14.61
CA ALA A 119 -10.76 12.15 -15.13
C ALA A 119 -11.14 12.82 -16.47
N MET A 120 -10.97 14.13 -16.57
CA MET A 120 -11.20 14.88 -17.82
C MET A 120 -10.30 14.44 -18.97
N GLU A 121 -9.04 14.10 -18.67
CA GLU A 121 -8.06 13.66 -19.68
C GLU A 121 -8.25 12.21 -20.14
N THR A 122 -8.74 11.34 -19.25
CA THR A 122 -8.81 9.89 -19.52
C THR A 122 -10.22 9.35 -19.74
N THR A 123 -11.24 10.16 -19.43
CA THR A 123 -12.66 9.80 -19.52
C THR A 123 -13.48 10.99 -19.98
N ALA A 124 -14.78 10.86 -20.05
CA ALA A 124 -15.71 11.98 -20.33
C ALA A 124 -16.28 12.61 -19.03
N PHE A 125 -15.68 12.34 -17.86
CA PHE A 125 -16.17 12.82 -16.58
C PHE A 125 -15.36 14.01 -16.08
N ASP A 126 -16.03 14.94 -15.41
CA ASP A 126 -15.49 16.16 -14.80
C ASP A 126 -15.51 16.10 -13.23
N THR A 127 -15.66 14.92 -12.69
CA THR A 127 -15.73 14.69 -11.23
C THR A 127 -14.60 13.79 -10.76
N PRO A 128 -14.05 14.02 -9.55
CA PRO A 128 -13.00 13.17 -9.02
C PRO A 128 -13.52 11.76 -8.75
N ASP A 129 -12.69 10.77 -9.02
CA ASP A 129 -12.99 9.37 -8.75
C ASP A 129 -12.64 8.96 -7.31
N ARG A 130 -12.04 9.86 -6.56
CA ARG A 130 -11.67 9.76 -5.13
C ARG A 130 -11.91 11.09 -4.45
N LEU A 131 -12.33 11.03 -3.17
CA LEU A 131 -12.50 12.22 -2.32
C LEU A 131 -11.57 12.11 -1.12
N TYR A 132 -10.91 13.21 -0.76
CA TYR A 132 -9.96 13.27 0.35
C TYR A 132 -10.59 12.75 1.66
N GLN A 133 -11.68 13.38 2.11
CA GLN A 133 -12.38 12.97 3.35
C GLN A 133 -12.93 11.54 3.30
N HIS A 134 -13.22 11.02 2.10
CA HIS A 134 -13.67 9.64 1.95
C HIS A 134 -12.49 8.67 2.11
N THR A 135 -11.37 8.96 1.48
CA THR A 135 -10.14 8.16 1.59
C THR A 135 -9.59 8.14 3.01
N GLU A 136 -9.66 9.29 3.72
CA GLU A 136 -9.28 9.40 5.14
C GLU A 136 -10.00 8.36 6.01
N LYS A 137 -11.30 8.12 5.80
CA LYS A 137 -12.06 7.10 6.55
C LYS A 137 -11.48 5.69 6.38
N TYR A 138 -10.99 5.38 5.19
CA TYR A 138 -10.35 4.08 4.91
C TYR A 138 -8.94 4.00 5.53
N ALA A 139 -8.21 5.10 5.56
CA ALA A 139 -6.91 5.17 6.22
C ALA A 139 -7.05 4.94 7.73
N VAL A 140 -7.97 5.66 8.37
CA VAL A 140 -8.30 5.50 9.81
C VAL A 140 -8.78 4.07 10.11
N ALA A 141 -9.61 3.49 9.23
CA ALA A 141 -10.09 2.12 9.41
C ALA A 141 -8.96 1.09 9.26
N ALA A 142 -8.04 1.28 8.30
CA ALA A 142 -6.87 0.42 8.10
C ALA A 142 -5.97 0.43 9.33
N GLU A 143 -5.65 1.62 9.84
CA GLU A 143 -4.86 1.79 11.06
C GLU A 143 -5.52 1.09 12.26
N LYS A 144 -6.81 1.34 12.48
CA LYS A 144 -7.59 0.72 13.57
C LYS A 144 -7.54 -0.81 13.50
N VAL A 145 -7.83 -1.38 12.32
CA VAL A 145 -7.77 -2.84 12.12
C VAL A 145 -6.38 -3.37 12.43
N ALA A 146 -5.32 -2.72 11.94
CA ALA A 146 -3.95 -3.16 12.17
C ALA A 146 -3.60 -3.15 13.67
N ARG A 147 -3.91 -2.07 14.38
CA ARG A 147 -3.67 -1.93 15.83
C ARG A 147 -4.44 -3.00 16.64
N GLU A 148 -5.73 -3.21 16.35
CA GLU A 148 -6.56 -4.21 17.04
C GLU A 148 -6.07 -5.65 16.81
N MET A 149 -5.40 -5.90 15.69
CA MET A 149 -4.83 -7.22 15.34
C MET A 149 -3.35 -7.38 15.73
N GLY A 150 -2.74 -6.39 16.38
CA GLY A 150 -1.30 -6.42 16.74
C GLY A 150 -0.39 -6.44 15.51
N VAL A 151 -0.78 -5.72 14.45
CA VAL A 151 -0.06 -5.61 13.17
C VAL A 151 0.65 -4.27 13.12
N GLY A 152 1.87 -4.21 12.57
CA GLY A 152 2.59 -2.97 12.37
C GLY A 152 1.84 -2.01 11.43
N VAL A 153 1.94 -0.72 11.71
CA VAL A 153 1.29 0.35 10.92
C VAL A 153 2.34 1.26 10.32
N ALA A 154 2.32 1.38 9.01
CA ALA A 154 3.01 2.40 8.24
C ALA A 154 1.96 3.44 7.80
N ASP A 155 1.79 4.50 8.58
CA ASP A 155 0.73 5.47 8.33
C ASP A 155 1.13 6.44 7.22
N ALA A 156 0.82 6.08 5.98
CA ALA A 156 1.10 6.90 4.82
C ALA A 156 0.19 8.14 4.79
N PHE A 157 -1.08 8.03 5.23
CA PHE A 157 -1.97 9.19 5.24
C PHE A 157 -1.40 10.33 6.07
N ASP A 158 -1.13 10.09 7.34
CA ASP A 158 -0.60 11.09 8.27
C ASP A 158 0.82 11.55 7.87
N THR A 159 1.65 10.63 7.34
CA THR A 159 3.01 10.96 6.88
C THR A 159 2.99 11.98 5.74
N PHE A 160 2.16 11.77 4.72
CA PHE A 160 2.07 12.72 3.59
C PHE A 160 1.44 14.04 4.03
N GLU A 161 0.44 14.03 4.90
CA GLU A 161 -0.17 15.25 5.44
C GLU A 161 0.87 16.13 6.17
N LYS A 162 1.67 15.51 7.03
CA LYS A 162 2.72 16.22 7.77
C LYS A 162 3.81 16.77 6.85
N LEU A 163 4.22 16.01 5.86
CA LEU A 163 5.26 16.41 4.91
C LEU A 163 4.77 17.46 3.91
N GLY A 164 3.51 17.39 3.51
CA GLY A 164 2.91 18.31 2.54
C GLY A 164 2.60 19.68 3.11
N GLY A 165 2.26 19.78 4.39
CA GLY A 165 1.93 21.05 5.03
C GLY A 165 0.82 21.82 4.29
N GLY A 166 -0.13 21.08 3.67
CA GLY A 166 -1.23 21.63 2.87
C GLY A 166 -1.01 21.60 1.36
N ASP A 167 0.20 21.25 0.87
CA ASP A 167 0.46 21.04 -0.57
C ASP A 167 1.11 19.67 -0.81
N LEU A 168 0.35 18.77 -1.42
CA LEU A 168 0.76 17.40 -1.73
C LEU A 168 1.27 17.23 -3.17
N SER A 169 1.27 18.29 -3.99
CA SER A 169 1.55 18.22 -5.43
C SER A 169 2.92 17.64 -5.79
N ALA A 170 3.92 17.84 -4.90
CA ALA A 170 5.25 17.28 -5.11
C ALA A 170 5.33 15.75 -4.95
N TYR A 171 4.35 15.12 -4.28
CA TYR A 171 4.39 13.71 -3.91
C TYR A 171 3.53 12.82 -4.79
N PHE A 172 2.63 13.40 -5.58
CA PHE A 172 1.71 12.65 -6.46
C PHE A 172 1.86 13.11 -7.91
N SER A 173 1.68 12.19 -8.85
CA SER A 173 1.78 12.46 -10.29
C SER A 173 0.41 12.78 -10.92
N ASP A 174 -0.66 12.23 -10.38
CA ASP A 174 -2.03 12.36 -10.88
C ASP A 174 -3.06 12.53 -9.76
N GLY A 175 -2.59 12.95 -8.57
CA GLY A 175 -3.40 13.11 -7.37
C GLY A 175 -3.70 11.81 -6.60
N LEU A 176 -3.21 10.66 -7.08
CA LEU A 176 -3.35 9.33 -6.45
C LEU A 176 -2.04 8.54 -6.47
N HIS A 177 -1.42 8.41 -7.63
CA HIS A 177 -0.18 7.66 -7.79
C HIS A 177 1.02 8.53 -7.45
N PHE A 178 2.04 7.90 -6.88
CA PHE A 178 3.21 8.62 -6.38
C PHE A 178 4.06 9.21 -7.51
N SER A 179 4.63 10.38 -7.25
CA SER A 179 5.81 10.90 -7.95
C SER A 179 7.07 10.19 -7.42
N GLU A 180 8.23 10.43 -8.04
CA GLU A 180 9.50 9.92 -7.51
C GLU A 180 9.74 10.31 -6.04
N LYS A 181 9.33 11.51 -5.66
CA LYS A 181 9.43 12.00 -4.27
C LYS A 181 8.44 11.28 -3.35
N GLY A 182 7.24 10.97 -3.82
CA GLY A 182 6.27 10.17 -3.08
C GLY A 182 6.75 8.73 -2.88
N GLU A 183 7.35 8.12 -3.90
CA GLU A 183 7.97 6.79 -3.81
C GLU A 183 9.08 6.73 -2.75
N GLU A 184 9.89 7.80 -2.63
CA GLU A 184 10.91 7.93 -1.58
C GLU A 184 10.32 7.94 -0.18
N VAL A 185 9.22 8.70 0.00
CA VAL A 185 8.51 8.77 1.28
C VAL A 185 7.98 7.40 1.69
N VAL A 186 7.34 6.67 0.78
CA VAL A 186 6.82 5.33 1.09
C VAL A 186 7.95 4.35 1.41
N TYR A 187 9.07 4.41 0.68
CA TYR A 187 10.25 3.60 0.97
C TYR A 187 10.79 3.88 2.38
N ALA A 188 11.00 5.16 2.72
CA ALA A 188 11.50 5.54 4.04
C ALA A 188 10.53 5.09 5.15
N LEU A 189 9.23 5.30 4.95
CA LEU A 189 8.20 4.94 5.90
C LEU A 189 8.17 3.43 6.17
N ILE A 190 8.21 2.59 5.14
CA ILE A 190 8.17 1.14 5.34
C ILE A 190 9.46 0.61 5.99
N VAL A 191 10.63 1.14 5.62
CA VAL A 191 11.91 0.76 6.23
C VAL A 191 11.91 1.13 7.72
N GLU A 192 11.47 2.33 8.07
CA GLU A 192 11.38 2.77 9.47
C GLU A 192 10.39 1.93 10.27
N THR A 193 9.22 1.63 9.68
CA THR A 193 8.22 0.77 10.31
C THR A 193 8.77 -0.63 10.57
N ILE A 194 9.51 -1.21 9.62
CA ILE A 194 10.16 -2.52 9.83
C ILE A 194 11.16 -2.45 10.97
N LYS A 195 12.05 -1.46 10.98
CA LYS A 195 13.07 -1.29 12.02
C LYS A 195 12.47 -1.14 13.42
N HIS A 196 11.38 -0.39 13.52
CA HIS A 196 10.71 -0.13 14.79
C HIS A 196 9.90 -1.34 15.27
N THR A 197 9.10 -1.96 14.38
CA THR A 197 8.14 -2.99 14.77
C THR A 197 8.75 -4.40 14.79
N TYR A 198 9.63 -4.68 13.83
CA TYR A 198 10.26 -5.99 13.61
C TYR A 198 11.76 -5.85 13.35
N PRO A 199 12.55 -5.32 14.32
CA PRO A 199 13.97 -4.97 14.11
C PRO A 199 14.82 -6.15 13.60
N TRP A 200 14.43 -7.39 13.91
CA TRP A 200 15.13 -8.58 13.46
C TRP A 200 14.94 -8.91 11.97
N ILE A 201 13.96 -8.25 11.30
CA ILE A 201 13.71 -8.38 9.85
C ILE A 201 14.38 -7.22 9.08
N ALA A 202 14.87 -6.19 9.76
CA ALA A 202 15.58 -5.11 9.11
C ALA A 202 16.73 -5.67 8.24
N SER A 203 16.94 -5.09 7.06
CA SER A 203 17.87 -5.65 6.07
C SER A 203 19.27 -5.89 6.63
N GLU A 204 19.76 -4.99 7.47
CA GLU A 204 21.07 -5.10 8.14
C GLU A 204 21.14 -6.19 9.22
N LYS A 205 20.02 -6.75 9.63
CA LYS A 205 19.93 -7.82 10.64
C LYS A 205 19.77 -9.22 10.06
N LEU A 206 19.26 -9.33 8.83
CA LEU A 206 19.16 -10.62 8.16
C LEU A 206 20.54 -11.09 7.70
N SER A 207 20.80 -12.38 7.88
CA SER A 207 22.00 -13.02 7.33
C SER A 207 22.00 -12.98 5.80
N LEU A 208 23.18 -13.00 5.22
CA LEU A 208 23.32 -13.23 3.79
C LEU A 208 22.91 -14.68 3.46
N ASP A 209 22.27 -14.87 2.32
CA ASP A 209 21.90 -16.19 1.79
C ASP A 209 23.10 -17.00 1.30
N ALA A 210 24.23 -16.33 1.01
CA ALA A 210 25.50 -16.93 0.67
C ALA A 210 26.65 -16.12 1.30
N PRO A 211 27.77 -16.77 1.70
CA PRO A 211 28.91 -16.09 2.31
C PRO A 211 29.56 -15.10 1.33
N LEU A 212 30.27 -14.13 1.88
CA LEU A 212 31.17 -13.27 1.13
C LEU A 212 32.41 -14.10 0.76
N HIS A 213 32.84 -14.03 -0.48
CA HIS A 213 34.11 -14.60 -0.95
C HIS A 213 35.23 -13.60 -0.81
#